data_0c2b9ed4e0e8a76022fd70ca5eae3c5a
#
_entry.id   0c2b9ed4e0e8a76022fd70ca5eae3c5a
#
_cell.length_a   1.000
_cell.length_b   1.000
_cell.length_c   1.000
_cell.angle_alpha   90.00
_cell.angle_beta   90.00
_cell.angle_gamma   90.00
#
_symmetry.space_group_name_H-M   'P 1'
#
loop_
_entity.id
_entity.type
_entity.pdbx_description
1 polymer ?
#
loop_
_entity_poly.entity_id
_entity_poly.type
_entity_poly.pdbx_seq_one_letter_code
_entity_poly.pdbx_strand_id
1 'polypeptide(L)' 'MNARAKALLTLYRAKRITLDGVKQAVVDKLITEAEYKTITGKTYA' A
#
# COMPACT_ATOMS: atom_id res chain seq x y z
N MET A 1 -10.45 0.51 -5.52
CA MET A 1 -9.36 -0.37 -5.05
C MET A 1 -9.92 -1.73 -4.73
N ASN A 2 -9.14 -2.78 -4.88
CA ASN A 2 -9.58 -4.11 -4.49
C ASN A 2 -9.50 -4.27 -2.96
N ALA A 3 -10.03 -5.38 -2.45
CA ALA A 3 -10.11 -5.62 -1.01
C ALA A 3 -8.72 -5.62 -0.35
N ARG A 4 -7.72 -6.12 -1.06
CA ARG A 4 -6.35 -6.20 -0.54
C ARG A 4 -5.75 -4.82 -0.35
N ALA A 5 -5.93 -3.94 -1.33
CA ALA A 5 -5.44 -2.56 -1.24
C ALA A 5 -6.18 -1.78 -0.16
N LYS A 6 -7.48 -2.02 -0.01
CA LYS A 6 -8.26 -1.38 1.06
C LYS A 6 -7.78 -1.81 2.44
N ALA A 7 -7.46 -3.09 2.59
CA ALA A 7 -6.94 -3.60 3.85
C ALA A 7 -5.60 -2.94 4.19
N LEU A 8 -4.72 -2.81 3.20
CA LEU A 8 -3.42 -2.16 3.40
C LEU A 8 -3.59 -0.68 3.71
N LEU A 9 -4.54 -0.01 3.06
CA LEU A 9 -4.84 1.39 3.35
C LEU A 9 -5.25 1.56 4.82
N THR A 10 -6.13 0.70 5.31
CA THR A 10 -6.58 0.74 6.70
C THR A 10 -5.40 0.54 7.66
N LEU A 11 -4.55 -0.46 7.38
CA LEU A 11 -3.38 -0.75 8.21
C LEU A 11 -2.39 0.40 8.20
N TYR A 12 -2.15 1.00 7.04
CA TYR A 12 -1.21 2.10 6.93
C TYR A 12 -1.71 3.33 7.69
N ARG A 13 -2.99 3.66 7.57
CA ARG A 13 -3.58 4.78 8.28
C ARG A 13 -3.55 4.59 9.79
N ALA A 14 -3.70 3.35 10.24
CA ALA A 14 -3.64 3.01 11.65
C ALA A 14 -2.20 2.89 12.15
N LYS A 15 -1.21 3.12 11.29
CA LYS A 15 0.22 2.99 11.61
C LYS A 15 0.59 1.57 12.04
N ARG A 16 -0.10 0.59 11.49
CA ARG A 16 0.14 -0.82 11.78
C ARG A 16 1.04 -1.48 10.74
N ILE A 17 1.31 -0.79 9.63
CA ILE A 17 2.22 -1.23 8.59
C ILE A 17 3.07 -0.03 8.20
N THR A 18 4.34 -0.28 7.90
CA THR A 18 5.28 0.77 7.51
C THR A 18 5.21 1.03 6.00
N LEU A 19 5.82 2.16 5.57
CA LEU A 19 5.97 2.46 4.16
C LEU A 19 6.68 1.32 3.43
N ASP A 20 7.72 0.77 4.03
CA ASP A 20 8.45 -0.36 3.44
C ASP A 20 7.55 -1.58 3.28
N GLY A 21 6.64 -1.80 4.22
CA GLY A 21 5.68 -2.89 4.12
C GLY A 21 4.75 -2.73 2.93
N VAL A 22 4.30 -1.49 2.65
CA VAL A 22 3.45 -1.22 1.49
C VAL A 22 4.26 -1.37 0.20
N LYS A 23 5.53 -0.93 0.19
CA LYS A 23 6.41 -1.14 -0.95
C LYS A 23 6.60 -2.63 -1.24
N GLN A 24 6.76 -3.43 -0.20
CA GLN A 24 6.91 -4.88 -0.36
C GLN A 24 5.66 -5.49 -1.00
N ALA A 25 4.49 -4.96 -0.68
CA ALA A 25 3.25 -5.43 -1.29
C ALA A 25 3.24 -5.16 -2.80
N VAL A 26 3.85 -4.06 -3.25
CA VAL A 26 3.99 -3.81 -4.69
C VAL A 26 4.95 -4.83 -5.31
N VAL A 27 6.09 -5.08 -4.66
CA VAL A 27 7.07 -6.05 -5.14
C VAL A 27 6.44 -7.44 -5.25
N ASP A 28 5.63 -7.81 -4.27
CA ASP A 28 4.97 -9.12 -4.26
C ASP A 28 3.73 -9.16 -5.17
N LYS A 29 3.47 -8.07 -5.88
CA LYS A 29 2.33 -7.94 -6.80
C LYS A 29 0.98 -8.14 -6.13
N LEU A 30 0.90 -7.80 -4.85
CA LEU A 30 -0.35 -7.80 -4.11
C LEU A 30 -1.16 -6.54 -4.41
N ILE A 31 -0.49 -5.43 -4.69
CA ILE A 31 -1.10 -4.16 -5.10
C ILE A 31 -0.30 -3.58 -6.26
N THR A 32 -0.88 -2.61 -6.94
CA THR A 32 -0.20 -1.90 -8.04
C THR A 32 0.49 -0.65 -7.50
N GLU A 33 1.34 -0.05 -8.35
CA GLU A 33 2.00 1.22 -8.02
C GLU A 33 0.97 2.33 -7.83
N ALA A 34 -0.11 2.32 -8.63
CA ALA A 34 -1.18 3.29 -8.48
C ALA A 34 -1.88 3.14 -7.13
N GLU A 35 -2.09 1.90 -6.68
CA GLU A 35 -2.67 1.64 -5.36
C GLU A 35 -1.73 2.06 -4.24
N TYR A 36 -0.43 1.86 -4.42
CA TYR A 36 0.57 2.34 -3.49
C TYR A 36 0.44 3.86 -3.29
N LYS A 37 0.33 4.60 -4.38
CA LYS A 37 0.18 6.05 -4.30
C LYS A 37 -1.12 6.44 -3.57
N THR A 38 -2.20 5.73 -3.84
CA THR A 38 -3.47 5.99 -3.17
C THR A 38 -3.36 5.72 -1.67
N ILE A 39 -2.65 4.66 -1.29
CA ILE A 39 -2.52 4.26 0.11
C ILE A 39 -1.61 5.22 0.87
N THR A 40 -0.45 5.56 0.30
CA THR A 40 0.59 6.29 1.02
C THR A 40 0.60 7.79 0.72
N GLY A 41 -0.01 8.20 -0.39
CA GLY A 41 0.06 9.59 -0.87
C GLY A 41 1.39 9.91 -1.54
N LYS A 42 2.25 8.92 -1.75
CA LYS A 42 3.57 9.10 -2.35
C LYS A 42 3.70 8.27 -3.61
N THR A 43 4.40 8.82 -4.61
CA THR A 43 4.68 8.08 -5.84
C THR A 43 5.63 6.92 -5.51
N TYR A 44 5.34 5.75 -6.07
CA TYR A 44 6.21 4.59 -5.90
C TYR A 44 7.55 4.85 -6.60
N ALA A 45 8.62 4.63 -5.89
CA ALA A 45 9.95 4.83 -6.44
C ALA A 45 10.85 3.65 -6.14
#